data_973d55dcdc45f9d15d25be8c4cf60193
#
_entry.id   973d55dcdc45f9d15d25be8c4cf60193
#
_cell.length_a   1.000
_cell.length_b   1.000
_cell.length_c   1.000
_cell.angle_alpha   90.00
_cell.angle_beta   90.00
_cell.angle_gamma   90.00
#
_symmetry.space_group_name_H-M   'P 1'
#
loop_
_entity.id
_entity.type
_entity.pdbx_description
1 polymer ?
#
loop_
_entity_poly.entity_id
_entity_poly.type
_entity_poly.pdbx_seq_one_letter_code
_entity_poly.pdbx_strand_id
1 'polypeptide(L)'
;MKNVTRGLLIGRMQPVHNGHIQIIEKTLNYVDEVVIGIGSAQLSHELKDPFTAGERIMMMTQALDDADIDPKRYYIIPIEDINRNALWVAQVKMLTPPFSKVYSGNALVKRLFKEEGYEIHQPELFDREILSGTEVRDRILNDGDWQ
;
A
#
# COMPACT_ATOMS: atom_id res chain seq x y z
N MET A 1 2.31 28.59 -6.10
CA MET A 1 1.81 27.34 -5.53
C MET A 1 2.95 26.50 -4.99
N LYS A 2 2.78 25.98 -3.82
CA LYS A 2 3.78 25.09 -3.23
C LYS A 2 3.74 23.74 -3.94
N ASN A 3 4.90 23.25 -4.39
CA ASN A 3 4.98 21.90 -4.95
C ASN A 3 4.91 20.88 -3.83
N VAL A 4 3.91 20.01 -3.90
CA VAL A 4 3.71 18.95 -2.92
C VAL A 4 4.42 17.68 -3.41
N THR A 5 5.28 17.12 -2.55
CA THR A 5 5.94 15.85 -2.85
C THR A 5 5.02 14.72 -2.43
N ARG A 6 4.82 13.74 -3.30
CA ARG A 6 4.01 12.55 -2.99
C ARG A 6 4.78 11.29 -3.26
N GLY A 7 4.63 10.34 -2.34
CA GLY A 7 5.14 8.99 -2.52
C GLY A 7 3.99 8.01 -2.70
N LEU A 8 4.18 7.03 -3.56
CA LEU A 8 3.22 5.94 -3.77
C LEU A 8 3.65 4.72 -2.99
N LEU A 9 2.72 4.13 -2.27
CA LEU A 9 2.90 2.86 -1.57
C LEU A 9 1.75 1.96 -1.95
N ILE A 10 2.03 0.81 -2.54
CA ILE A 10 1.01 -0.16 -2.96
C ILE A 10 1.17 -1.44 -2.17
N GLY A 11 0.07 -1.96 -1.66
CA GLY A 11 0.04 -3.25 -1.01
C GLY A 11 -1.35 -3.85 -1.10
N ARG A 12 -1.46 -5.17 -0.94
CA ARG A 12 -2.77 -5.82 -0.94
C ARG A 12 -3.57 -5.50 0.31
N MET A 13 -2.90 -5.31 1.43
CA MET A 13 -3.55 -4.99 2.71
C MET A 13 -4.63 -6.05 3.08
N GLN A 14 -4.25 -7.30 3.07
CA GLN A 14 -5.15 -8.44 3.30
C GLN A 14 -4.80 -9.22 4.59
N PRO A 15 -4.92 -8.68 5.79
CA PRO A 15 -5.45 -7.34 6.13
C PRO A 15 -4.37 -6.27 6.24
N VAL A 16 -4.78 -5.08 6.61
CA VAL A 16 -3.87 -4.01 7.06
C VAL A 16 -3.27 -4.44 8.41
N HIS A 17 -1.98 -4.19 8.60
CA HIS A 17 -1.31 -4.47 9.87
C HIS A 17 -0.32 -3.36 10.24
N ASN A 18 0.26 -3.46 11.43
CA ASN A 18 1.14 -2.41 11.97
C ASN A 18 2.36 -2.13 11.09
N GLY A 19 2.85 -3.14 10.36
CA GLY A 19 3.95 -2.95 9.43
C GLY A 19 3.64 -1.93 8.33
N HIS A 20 2.41 -1.95 7.84
CA HIS A 20 1.96 -0.97 6.85
C HIS A 20 2.00 0.44 7.43
N ILE A 21 1.52 0.61 8.67
CA ILE A 21 1.48 1.91 9.32
C ILE A 21 2.89 2.45 9.57
N GLN A 22 3.81 1.59 10.02
CA GLN A 22 5.20 1.99 10.23
C GLN A 22 5.86 2.48 8.94
N ILE A 23 5.63 1.80 7.83
CA ILE A 23 6.15 2.21 6.53
C ILE A 23 5.57 3.56 6.12
N ILE A 24 4.27 3.76 6.33
CA ILE A 24 3.60 5.02 6.00
C ILE A 24 4.17 6.15 6.84
N GLU A 25 4.32 5.95 8.15
CA GLU A 25 4.90 6.96 9.04
C GLU A 25 6.32 7.34 8.60
N LYS A 26 7.15 6.36 8.26
CA LYS A 26 8.50 6.61 7.76
C LYS A 26 8.48 7.37 6.44
N THR A 27 7.63 6.96 5.52
CA THR A 27 7.50 7.62 4.22
C THR A 27 7.14 9.10 4.38
N LEU A 28 6.25 9.41 5.32
CA LEU A 28 5.84 10.78 5.59
C LEU A 28 6.94 11.67 6.18
N ASN A 29 8.08 11.09 6.58
CA ASN A 29 9.27 11.88 6.95
C ASN A 29 10.00 12.42 5.71
N TYR A 30 9.75 11.85 4.54
CA TYR A 30 10.46 12.20 3.30
C TYR A 30 9.58 12.84 2.24
N VAL A 31 8.27 12.72 2.36
CA VAL A 31 7.31 13.31 1.42
C VAL A 31 6.22 14.04 2.17
N ASP A 32 5.57 14.98 1.52
CA ASP A 32 4.48 15.75 2.11
C ASP A 32 3.21 14.92 2.26
N GLU A 33 2.92 14.09 1.25
CA GLU A 33 1.72 13.25 1.22
C GLU A 33 2.07 11.87 0.69
N VAL A 34 1.28 10.88 1.10
CA VAL A 34 1.43 9.51 0.64
C VAL A 34 0.16 9.07 -0.10
N VAL A 35 0.33 8.42 -1.23
CA VAL A 35 -0.76 7.77 -1.94
C VAL A 35 -0.70 6.29 -1.59
N ILE A 36 -1.72 5.80 -0.90
CA ILE A 36 -1.80 4.42 -0.44
C ILE A 36 -2.67 3.65 -1.41
N GLY A 37 -2.05 2.84 -2.27
CA GLY A 37 -2.77 2.00 -3.21
C GLY A 37 -3.15 0.66 -2.58
N ILE A 38 -4.43 0.38 -2.55
CA ILE A 38 -4.93 -0.94 -2.13
C ILE A 38 -4.98 -1.81 -3.37
N GLY A 39 -3.94 -2.63 -3.54
CA GLY A 39 -3.79 -3.45 -4.73
C GLY A 39 -4.76 -4.62 -4.78
N SER A 40 -4.95 -5.17 -5.98
CA SER A 40 -5.87 -6.29 -6.21
C SER A 40 -7.26 -6.00 -5.66
N ALA A 41 -7.78 -4.81 -5.95
CA ALA A 41 -9.02 -4.30 -5.37
C ALA A 41 -10.23 -5.18 -5.69
N GLN A 42 -10.20 -5.88 -6.81
CA GLN A 42 -11.31 -6.75 -7.25
C GLN A 42 -11.35 -8.08 -6.49
N LEU A 43 -10.27 -8.46 -5.80
CA LEU A 43 -10.19 -9.76 -5.13
C LEU A 43 -10.78 -9.70 -3.73
N SER A 44 -11.58 -10.70 -3.38
CA SER A 44 -12.15 -10.86 -2.04
C SER A 44 -12.68 -12.28 -1.88
N HIS A 45 -13.01 -12.65 -0.64
CA HIS A 45 -13.65 -13.93 -0.31
C HIS A 45 -12.87 -15.17 -0.76
N GLU A 46 -11.56 -15.02 -0.96
CA GLU A 46 -10.66 -16.12 -1.30
C GLU A 46 -9.70 -16.36 -0.15
N LEU A 47 -9.09 -17.54 -0.10
CA LEU A 47 -8.14 -17.90 0.97
C LEU A 47 -6.97 -16.91 1.03
N LYS A 48 -6.50 -16.41 -0.13
CA LYS A 48 -5.39 -15.46 -0.19
C LYS A 48 -5.85 -14.02 -0.06
N ASP A 49 -7.10 -13.73 -0.41
CA ASP A 49 -7.64 -12.39 -0.45
C ASP A 49 -9.03 -12.36 0.19
N PRO A 50 -9.10 -12.54 1.53
CA PRO A 50 -10.40 -12.69 2.21
C PRO A 50 -11.20 -11.39 2.33
N PHE A 51 -10.55 -10.23 2.24
CA PHE A 51 -11.21 -8.95 2.49
C PHE A 51 -11.48 -8.18 1.20
N THR A 52 -12.64 -7.52 1.14
CA THR A 52 -12.99 -6.63 0.02
C THR A 52 -12.11 -5.38 0.05
N ALA A 53 -12.09 -4.66 -1.07
CA ALA A 53 -11.40 -3.37 -1.11
C ALA A 53 -12.01 -2.39 -0.10
N GLY A 54 -13.34 -2.35 0.02
CA GLY A 54 -14.02 -1.50 0.98
C GLY A 54 -13.63 -1.82 2.42
N GLU A 55 -13.57 -3.11 2.76
CA GLU A 55 -13.12 -3.53 4.09
C GLU A 55 -11.68 -3.11 4.36
N ARG A 56 -10.80 -3.29 3.38
CA ARG A 56 -9.40 -2.90 3.51
C ARG A 56 -9.23 -1.39 3.65
N ILE A 57 -10.02 -0.61 2.92
CA ILE A 57 -10.02 0.85 3.06
C ILE A 57 -10.46 1.25 4.47
N MET A 58 -11.50 0.63 5.00
CA MET A 58 -11.94 0.90 6.37
C MET A 58 -10.87 0.55 7.40
N MET A 59 -10.22 -0.60 7.24
CA MET A 59 -9.11 -1.02 8.11
C MET A 59 -7.97 -0.01 8.09
N MET A 60 -7.58 0.43 6.89
CA MET A 60 -6.50 1.39 6.73
C MET A 60 -6.87 2.75 7.34
N THR A 61 -8.09 3.22 7.08
CA THR A 61 -8.56 4.50 7.63
C THR A 61 -8.53 4.48 9.15
N GLN A 62 -9.03 3.39 9.75
CA GLN A 62 -9.04 3.25 11.21
C GLN A 62 -7.62 3.18 11.77
N ALA A 63 -6.74 2.42 11.13
CA ALA A 63 -5.36 2.26 11.60
C ALA A 63 -4.59 3.60 11.52
N LEU A 64 -4.80 4.37 10.47
CA LEU A 64 -4.17 5.68 10.34
C LEU A 64 -4.69 6.66 11.37
N ASP A 65 -5.99 6.61 11.65
CA ASP A 65 -6.60 7.45 12.67
C ASP A 65 -6.05 7.09 14.06
N ASP A 66 -5.95 5.80 14.36
CA ASP A 66 -5.39 5.32 15.63
C ASP A 66 -3.92 5.71 15.81
N ALA A 67 -3.20 5.88 14.71
CA ALA A 67 -1.80 6.31 14.72
C ALA A 67 -1.64 7.85 14.70
N ASP A 68 -2.73 8.58 14.76
CA ASP A 68 -2.76 10.05 14.73
C ASP A 68 -2.13 10.66 13.47
N ILE A 69 -2.26 9.97 12.33
CA ILE A 69 -1.79 10.50 11.05
C ILE A 69 -2.84 11.44 10.46
N ASP A 70 -2.42 12.65 10.12
CA ASP A 70 -3.32 13.68 9.59
C ASP A 70 -3.96 13.20 8.27
N PRO A 71 -5.31 13.16 8.19
CA PRO A 71 -5.99 12.75 6.96
C PRO A 71 -5.67 13.60 5.73
N LYS A 72 -5.14 14.79 5.93
CA LYS A 72 -4.73 15.66 4.82
C LYS A 72 -3.42 15.21 4.18
N ARG A 73 -2.74 14.26 4.79
CA ARG A 73 -1.43 13.80 4.33
C ARG A 73 -1.47 12.46 3.60
N TYR A 74 -2.65 11.90 3.36
CA TYR A 74 -2.74 10.64 2.63
C TYR A 74 -3.99 10.54 1.77
N TYR A 75 -3.90 9.67 0.76
CA TYR A 75 -5.02 9.28 -0.07
C TYR A 75 -5.05 7.76 -0.10
N ILE A 76 -6.23 7.17 0.04
CA ILE A 76 -6.40 5.71 -0.03
C ILE A 76 -7.16 5.39 -1.32
N ILE A 77 -6.50 4.71 -2.24
CA ILE A 77 -7.03 4.47 -3.58
C ILE A 77 -7.07 2.96 -3.85
N PRO A 78 -8.25 2.39 -4.15
CA PRO A 78 -8.32 1.00 -4.58
C PRO A 78 -7.82 0.86 -6.02
N ILE A 79 -6.97 -0.14 -6.27
CA ILE A 79 -6.36 -0.36 -7.57
C ILE A 79 -6.60 -1.81 -8.00
N GLU A 80 -7.31 -1.98 -9.11
CA GLU A 80 -7.55 -3.31 -9.67
C GLU A 80 -6.33 -3.81 -10.44
N ASP A 81 -6.15 -5.13 -10.44
CA ASP A 81 -5.15 -5.75 -11.29
C ASP A 81 -5.60 -5.73 -12.74
N ILE A 82 -4.65 -5.53 -13.63
CA ILE A 82 -4.85 -5.77 -15.05
C ILE A 82 -3.80 -6.79 -15.50
N ASN A 83 -4.17 -7.61 -16.49
CA ASN A 83 -3.31 -8.73 -16.91
C ASN A 83 -2.12 -8.31 -17.78
N ARG A 84 -1.92 -7.02 -17.98
CA ARG A 84 -0.81 -6.49 -18.80
C ARG A 84 0.03 -5.54 -18.00
N ASN A 85 1.21 -5.99 -17.58
CA ASN A 85 2.13 -5.19 -16.76
C ASN A 85 2.47 -3.85 -17.41
N ALA A 86 2.62 -3.82 -18.73
CA ALA A 86 2.96 -2.59 -19.44
C ALA A 86 1.90 -1.48 -19.29
N LEU A 87 0.65 -1.85 -19.05
CA LEU A 87 -0.46 -0.90 -18.90
C LEU A 87 -0.76 -0.59 -17.44
N TRP A 88 -0.22 -1.37 -16.51
CA TRP A 88 -0.57 -1.24 -15.09
C TRP A 88 -0.09 0.08 -14.50
N VAL A 89 1.13 0.51 -14.81
CA VAL A 89 1.65 1.79 -14.33
C VAL A 89 0.79 2.95 -14.82
N ALA A 90 0.37 2.90 -16.10
CA ALA A 90 -0.52 3.91 -16.66
C ALA A 90 -1.87 3.95 -15.93
N GLN A 91 -2.41 2.78 -15.59
CA GLN A 91 -3.65 2.69 -14.80
C GLN A 91 -3.47 3.31 -13.42
N VAL A 92 -2.38 2.99 -12.73
CA VAL A 92 -2.09 3.57 -11.41
C VAL A 92 -2.02 5.09 -11.49
N LYS A 93 -1.31 5.62 -12.48
CA LYS A 93 -1.19 7.06 -12.70
C LYS A 93 -2.53 7.73 -12.94
N MET A 94 -3.42 7.05 -13.66
CA MET A 94 -4.75 7.59 -13.97
C MET A 94 -5.64 7.66 -12.73
N LEU A 95 -5.49 6.72 -11.81
CA LEU A 95 -6.35 6.58 -10.63
C LEU A 95 -5.88 7.39 -9.43
N THR A 96 -4.67 7.90 -9.44
CA THR A 96 -4.05 8.50 -8.25
C THR A 96 -3.69 9.97 -8.46
N PRO A 97 -3.56 10.76 -7.37
CA PRO A 97 -2.89 12.06 -7.47
C PRO A 97 -1.46 11.89 -7.97
N PRO A 98 -0.89 12.90 -8.65
CA PRO A 98 0.49 12.81 -9.14
C PRO A 98 1.48 12.53 -8.00
N PHE A 99 2.38 11.60 -8.25
CA PHE A 99 3.44 11.24 -7.30
C PHE A 99 4.78 11.19 -8.05
N SER A 100 5.89 11.36 -7.32
CA SER A 100 7.22 11.34 -7.90
C SER A 100 8.10 10.20 -7.39
N LYS A 101 7.76 9.66 -6.23
CA LYS A 101 8.55 8.60 -5.58
C LYS A 101 7.68 7.37 -5.36
N VAL A 102 8.29 6.20 -5.50
CA VAL A 102 7.59 4.92 -5.28
C VAL A 102 8.32 4.15 -4.18
N TYR A 103 7.57 3.72 -3.18
CA TYR A 103 8.09 2.96 -2.05
C TYR A 103 7.57 1.54 -2.13
N SER A 104 8.44 0.58 -2.38
CA SER A 104 8.03 -0.81 -2.52
C SER A 104 9.20 -1.76 -2.26
N GLY A 105 8.90 -2.87 -1.62
CA GLY A 105 9.81 -4.00 -1.51
C GLY A 105 9.57 -5.06 -2.59
N ASN A 106 8.52 -4.90 -3.39
CA ASN A 106 8.17 -5.87 -4.43
C ASN A 106 9.01 -5.64 -5.69
N ALA A 107 9.71 -6.69 -6.15
CA ALA A 107 10.63 -6.58 -7.27
C ALA A 107 9.94 -6.17 -8.58
N LEU A 108 8.74 -6.71 -8.84
CA LEU A 108 8.00 -6.37 -10.06
C LEU A 108 7.54 -4.92 -10.06
N VAL A 109 6.96 -4.47 -8.95
CA VAL A 109 6.51 -3.07 -8.79
C VAL A 109 7.69 -2.13 -8.99
N LYS A 110 8.81 -2.39 -8.34
CA LYS A 110 10.02 -1.58 -8.47
C LYS A 110 10.47 -1.49 -9.93
N ARG A 111 10.52 -2.61 -10.61
CA ARG A 111 10.96 -2.68 -11.99
C ARG A 111 10.04 -1.89 -12.93
N LEU A 112 8.73 -2.09 -12.79
CA LEU A 112 7.75 -1.44 -13.67
C LEU A 112 7.79 0.09 -13.53
N PHE A 113 7.87 0.61 -12.30
CA PHE A 113 7.94 2.05 -12.10
C PHE A 113 9.31 2.62 -12.46
N LYS A 114 10.38 1.87 -12.23
CA LYS A 114 11.71 2.32 -12.63
C LYS A 114 11.83 2.48 -14.14
N GLU A 115 11.24 1.56 -14.90
CA GLU A 115 11.21 1.64 -16.36
C GLU A 115 10.48 2.91 -16.85
N GLU A 116 9.53 3.40 -16.07
CA GLU A 116 8.78 4.63 -16.37
C GLU A 116 9.45 5.89 -15.81
N GLY A 117 10.65 5.78 -15.25
CA GLY A 117 11.44 6.92 -14.81
C GLY A 117 11.18 7.40 -13.40
N TYR A 118 10.48 6.62 -12.56
CA TYR A 118 10.22 6.99 -11.18
C TYR A 118 11.40 6.71 -10.27
N GLU A 119 11.57 7.56 -9.26
CA GLU A 119 12.52 7.34 -8.19
C GLU A 119 11.97 6.25 -7.26
N ILE A 120 12.74 5.17 -7.10
CA ILE A 120 12.31 4.00 -6.34
C ILE A 120 13.04 3.95 -5.01
N HIS A 121 12.29 3.74 -3.93
CA HIS A 121 12.81 3.54 -2.59
C HIS A 121 12.31 2.23 -2.04
N GLN A 122 13.19 1.48 -1.39
CA GLN A 122 12.77 0.28 -0.68
C GLN A 122 12.50 0.69 0.77
N PRO A 123 11.28 0.48 1.27
CA PRO A 123 10.98 0.82 2.66
C PRO A 123 11.82 -0.02 3.60
N GLU A 124 12.42 0.62 4.59
CA GLU A 124 13.07 -0.11 5.67
C GLU A 124 12.00 -0.60 6.63
N LEU A 125 11.96 -1.89 6.84
CA LEU A 125 11.14 -2.48 7.89
C LEU A 125 11.91 -2.37 9.19
N PHE A 126 11.27 -1.88 10.24
CA PHE A 126 11.87 -1.80 11.57
C PHE A 126 12.22 -3.16 12.09
N ASP A 127 11.40 -4.14 11.72
CA ASP A 127 11.52 -5.48 12.22
C ASP A 127 11.11 -6.42 11.10
N ARG A 128 12.02 -7.31 10.71
CA ARG A 128 11.72 -8.35 9.72
C ARG A 128 10.69 -9.35 10.25
N GLU A 129 10.44 -9.33 11.54
CA GLU A 129 9.40 -10.15 12.16
C GLU A 129 8.02 -9.53 12.04
N ILE A 130 7.92 -8.31 11.50
CA ILE A 130 6.62 -7.74 11.18
C ILE A 130 5.91 -8.67 10.20
N LEU A 131 4.70 -9.07 10.56
CA LEU A 131 3.94 -10.02 9.78
C LEU A 131 3.60 -9.47 8.41
N SER A 132 3.94 -10.25 7.38
CA SER A 132 3.46 -9.97 6.03
C SER A 132 1.95 -10.21 5.97
N GLY A 133 1.28 -9.66 4.95
CA GLY A 133 -0.14 -9.96 4.74
C GLY A 133 -0.40 -11.46 4.62
N THR A 134 0.53 -12.21 4.01
CA THR A 134 0.42 -13.66 3.88
C THR A 134 0.45 -14.36 5.24
N GLU A 135 1.40 -14.00 6.11
CA GLU A 135 1.49 -14.59 7.44
C GLU A 135 0.26 -14.30 8.29
N VAL A 136 -0.24 -13.08 8.22
CA VAL A 136 -1.45 -12.70 8.94
C VAL A 136 -2.64 -13.51 8.45
N ARG A 137 -2.79 -13.66 7.14
CA ARG A 137 -3.88 -14.48 6.57
C ARG A 137 -3.78 -15.92 6.99
N ASP A 138 -2.58 -16.51 7.01
CA ASP A 138 -2.38 -17.87 7.43
C ASP A 138 -2.80 -18.06 8.89
N ARG A 139 -2.49 -17.11 9.76
CA ARG A 139 -2.92 -17.16 11.16
C ARG A 139 -4.43 -17.10 11.31
N ILE A 140 -5.10 -16.25 10.51
CA ILE A 140 -6.57 -16.18 10.51
C ILE A 140 -7.16 -17.53 10.15
N LEU A 141 -6.61 -18.18 9.12
CA LEU A 141 -7.12 -19.45 8.64
C LEU A 141 -6.85 -20.61 9.61
N ASN A 142 -5.75 -20.56 10.36
CA ASN A 142 -5.37 -21.65 11.26
C ASN A 142 -5.95 -21.50 12.67
N ASP A 143 -5.86 -20.33 13.29
CA ASP A 143 -6.23 -20.14 14.69
C ASP A 143 -7.06 -18.89 14.96
N GLY A 144 -7.14 -18.01 14.01
CA GLY A 144 -7.79 -16.73 14.22
C GLY A 144 -7.00 -15.74 15.06
N ASP A 145 -5.79 -16.06 15.46
CA ASP A 145 -4.92 -15.15 16.22
C ASP A 145 -3.93 -14.47 15.28
N TRP A 146 -4.36 -13.35 14.74
CA TRP A 146 -3.61 -12.64 13.70
C TRP A 146 -3.23 -11.21 14.10
N GLN A 147 -3.48 -10.83 15.31
CA GLN A 147 -3.17 -9.50 15.83
C GLN A 147 -1.70 -9.36 16.20
#